data_88cdc0fe5ce3f30011ea51756001b9b2
#
_entry.id   88cdc0fe5ce3f30011ea51756001b9b2
#
_cell.length_a   1.000
_cell.length_b   1.000
_cell.length_c   1.000
_cell.angle_alpha   90.00
_cell.angle_beta   90.00
_cell.angle_gamma   90.00
#
_symmetry.space_group_name_H-M   'P 1'
#
loop_
_entity.id
_entity.type
_entity.pdbx_description
1 polymer ?
#
loop_
_entity_poly.entity_id
_entity_poly.type
_entity_poly.pdbx_seq_one_letter_code
_entity_poly.pdbx_strand_id
1 'polypeptide(L)'
;MADNSKILLGLPNLPADQIDPKLWGEFLLIYKAIQNLLSGVSRYSGIDTPSAMEAAADPTGYLLGANMQRYYPTAVTSITRGQILRLRPDVGANRVSQAIATSAAGMAFGVANTSVGAGAVVEVIAGGYALTDAIGGMLPGTLYYLSTTSGAIQNLRPVNPGEIIQPVGWALTSTQMLLAVSPYYQQL
;
A
#
# COMPACT_ATOMS: atom_id res chain seq x y z
N MET A 1 41.92 11.01 6.83
CA MET A 1 40.44 10.92 6.67
C MET A 1 40.11 9.49 6.27
N ALA A 2 39.38 8.77 7.09
CA ALA A 2 38.96 7.42 6.73
C ALA A 2 37.98 7.53 5.55
N ASP A 3 38.27 6.78 4.49
CA ASP A 3 37.42 6.73 3.29
C ASP A 3 36.12 5.97 3.63
N ASN A 4 35.05 6.73 3.93
CA ASN A 4 33.76 6.21 4.31
C ASN A 4 33.03 5.44 3.17
N SER A 5 33.57 5.51 1.94
CA SER A 5 32.96 4.79 0.80
C SER A 5 33.04 3.26 0.93
N LYS A 6 34.03 2.76 1.69
CA LYS A 6 34.24 1.33 1.94
C LYS A 6 33.27 0.72 2.96
N ILE A 7 32.74 1.54 3.86
CA ILE A 7 31.83 1.08 4.94
C ILE A 7 30.43 0.82 4.40
N LEU A 8 29.99 1.59 3.40
CA LEU A 8 28.64 1.50 2.82
C LEU A 8 28.37 0.25 1.97
N LEU A 9 29.40 -0.44 1.50
CA LEU A 9 29.27 -1.59 0.61
C LEU A 9 29.56 -2.94 1.27
N GLY A 10 29.91 -2.98 2.57
CA GLY A 10 30.31 -4.23 3.23
C GLY A 10 31.52 -4.90 2.57
N LEU A 11 32.30 -4.16 1.78
CA LEU A 11 33.50 -4.68 1.14
C LEU A 11 34.57 -4.94 2.19
N PRO A 12 35.34 -6.03 2.04
CA PRO A 12 36.46 -6.31 2.91
C PRO A 12 37.43 -5.11 2.89
N ASN A 13 37.98 -4.76 4.05
CA ASN A 13 38.89 -3.67 4.21
C ASN A 13 40.28 -4.02 3.57
N LEU A 14 40.28 -4.07 2.25
CA LEU A 14 41.51 -4.33 1.48
C LEU A 14 42.38 -3.08 1.46
N PRO A 15 43.71 -3.20 1.69
CA PRO A 15 44.64 -2.10 1.51
C PRO A 15 44.50 -1.50 0.10
N ALA A 16 44.54 -0.19 -0.01
CA ALA A 16 44.31 0.53 -1.27
C ALA A 16 45.34 0.15 -2.39
N ASP A 17 46.49 -0.35 -2.02
CA ASP A 17 47.59 -0.83 -2.89
C ASP A 17 47.33 -2.23 -3.47
N GLN A 18 46.35 -2.96 -2.96
CA GLN A 18 45.97 -4.29 -3.44
C GLN A 18 44.76 -4.29 -4.41
N ILE A 19 44.17 -3.14 -4.68
CA ILE A 19 43.02 -3.01 -5.58
C ILE A 19 43.53 -2.53 -6.95
N ASP A 20 43.34 -3.34 -7.99
CA ASP A 20 43.61 -2.90 -9.36
C ASP A 20 42.81 -1.62 -9.66
N PRO A 21 43.48 -0.50 -10.04
CA PRO A 21 42.83 0.78 -10.33
C PRO A 21 41.74 0.68 -11.40
N LYS A 22 41.89 -0.24 -12.36
CA LYS A 22 40.91 -0.47 -13.42
C LYS A 22 39.64 -1.13 -12.86
N LEU A 23 39.81 -2.16 -12.04
CA LEU A 23 38.69 -2.86 -11.37
C LEU A 23 37.94 -1.91 -10.43
N TRP A 24 38.64 -1.01 -9.75
CA TRP A 24 38.05 0.02 -8.89
C TRP A 24 37.24 1.04 -9.69
N GLY A 25 37.71 1.43 -10.86
CA GLY A 25 36.99 2.33 -11.77
C GLY A 25 35.67 1.73 -12.26
N GLU A 26 35.68 0.45 -12.66
CA GLU A 26 34.47 -0.26 -13.07
C GLU A 26 33.47 -0.44 -11.92
N PHE A 27 33.97 -0.72 -10.74
CA PHE A 27 33.13 -0.84 -9.52
C PHE A 27 32.43 0.47 -9.15
N LEU A 28 33.16 1.61 -9.26
CA LEU A 28 32.58 2.94 -9.04
C LEU A 28 31.50 3.29 -10.07
N LEU A 29 31.64 2.85 -11.33
CA LEU A 29 30.63 3.05 -12.37
C LEU A 29 29.36 2.25 -12.07
N ILE A 30 29.48 0.98 -11.66
CA ILE A 30 28.36 0.14 -11.25
C ILE A 30 27.66 0.74 -10.01
N TYR A 31 28.43 1.19 -9.02
CA TYR A 31 27.89 1.82 -7.82
C TYR A 31 27.09 3.10 -8.14
N LYS A 32 27.63 3.96 -9.00
CA LYS A 32 26.90 5.16 -9.47
C LYS A 32 25.65 4.82 -10.26
N ALA A 33 25.70 3.77 -11.08
CA ALA A 33 24.52 3.30 -11.82
C ALA A 33 23.42 2.80 -10.86
N ILE A 34 23.80 2.02 -9.82
CA ILE A 34 22.87 1.55 -8.79
C ILE A 34 22.28 2.73 -8.01
N GLN A 35 23.10 3.70 -7.61
CA GLN A 35 22.61 4.90 -6.92
C GLN A 35 21.65 5.72 -7.77
N ASN A 36 21.94 5.87 -9.07
CA ASN A 36 21.05 6.55 -10.00
C ASN A 36 19.73 5.80 -10.19
N LEU A 37 19.78 4.47 -10.22
CA LEU A 37 18.58 3.62 -10.30
C LEU A 37 17.74 3.74 -9.04
N LEU A 38 18.35 3.68 -7.86
CA LEU A 38 17.68 3.85 -6.57
C LEU A 38 17.09 5.26 -6.43
N SER A 39 17.80 6.31 -6.86
CA SER A 39 17.28 7.68 -6.85
C SER A 39 16.16 7.89 -7.87
N GLY A 40 16.20 7.17 -9.00
CA GLY A 40 15.12 7.13 -10.00
C GLY A 40 13.86 6.49 -9.43
N VAL A 41 13.99 5.35 -8.79
CA VAL A 41 12.88 4.66 -8.10
C VAL A 41 12.29 5.53 -6.99
N SER A 42 13.13 6.22 -6.21
CA SER A 42 12.70 7.16 -5.18
C SER A 42 11.87 8.33 -5.75
N ARG A 43 12.27 8.90 -6.89
CA ARG A 43 11.52 9.99 -7.55
C ARG A 43 10.16 9.54 -8.09
N TYR A 44 10.06 8.31 -8.59
CA TYR A 44 8.81 7.75 -9.10
C TYR A 44 7.84 7.32 -7.99
N SER A 45 8.36 6.91 -6.83
CA SER A 45 7.54 6.45 -5.70
C SER A 45 7.12 7.56 -4.74
N GLY A 46 7.58 8.81 -4.94
CA GLY A 46 7.31 9.93 -4.03
C GLY A 46 7.95 9.74 -2.64
N ILE A 47 8.95 8.87 -2.53
CA ILE A 47 9.67 8.61 -1.28
C ILE A 47 10.78 9.63 -1.14
N ASP A 48 10.73 10.43 -0.09
CA ASP A 48 11.79 11.37 0.25
C ASP A 48 13.02 10.60 0.74
N THR A 49 14.18 10.80 0.09
CA THR A 49 15.39 9.98 0.29
C THR A 49 15.91 9.90 1.74
N PRO A 50 15.86 10.94 2.58
CA PRO A 50 16.22 10.84 3.99
C PRO A 50 15.29 9.90 4.77
N SER A 51 13.99 10.03 4.55
CA SER A 51 12.97 9.19 5.20
C SER A 51 13.03 7.74 4.74
N ALA A 52 13.44 7.48 3.49
CA ALA A 52 13.64 6.13 2.97
C ALA A 52 14.84 5.42 3.60
N MET A 53 15.89 6.14 3.96
CA MET A 53 17.07 5.56 4.65
C MET A 53 16.79 5.30 6.13
N GLU A 54 16.01 6.15 6.79
CA GLU A 54 15.52 5.89 8.15
C GLU A 54 14.53 4.74 8.20
N ALA A 55 13.62 4.65 7.23
CA ALA A 55 12.67 3.54 7.11
C ALA A 55 13.35 2.21 6.75
N ALA A 56 14.51 2.21 6.10
CA ALA A 56 15.31 0.99 5.87
C ALA A 56 15.89 0.40 7.17
N ALA A 57 15.98 1.18 8.25
CA ALA A 57 16.31 0.71 9.58
C ALA A 57 15.13 0.02 10.29
N ASP A 58 13.89 0.23 9.80
CA ASP A 58 12.69 -0.49 10.22
C ASP A 58 12.13 -1.30 9.05
N PRO A 59 12.59 -2.56 8.86
CA PRO A 59 12.18 -3.39 7.73
C PRO A 59 10.68 -3.69 7.69
N THR A 60 9.96 -3.54 8.81
CA THR A 60 8.51 -3.75 8.86
C THR A 60 7.72 -2.54 8.33
N GLY A 61 8.22 -1.32 8.52
CA GLY A 61 7.61 -0.10 8.01
C GLY A 61 7.89 0.15 6.52
N TYR A 62 9.10 -0.14 6.06
CA TYR A 62 9.56 0.19 4.72
C TYR A 62 8.91 -0.66 3.61
N LEU A 63 8.86 -1.98 3.79
CA LEU A 63 8.27 -2.87 2.78
C LEU A 63 6.76 -2.71 2.64
N LEU A 64 6.08 -2.23 3.65
CA LEU A 64 4.63 -2.11 3.69
C LEU A 64 4.15 -0.69 3.32
N GLY A 65 4.96 0.35 3.55
CA GLY A 65 4.61 1.74 3.22
C GLY A 65 4.92 2.17 1.80
N ALA A 66 5.97 1.62 1.19
CA ALA A 66 6.48 2.05 -0.12
C ALA A 66 5.52 1.79 -1.30
N ASN A 67 4.59 0.83 -1.16
CA ASN A 67 3.62 0.46 -2.19
C ASN A 67 2.20 0.99 -1.91
N MET A 68 2.05 1.91 -0.96
CA MET A 68 0.75 2.45 -0.60
C MET A 68 0.24 3.41 -1.69
N GLN A 69 -0.81 3.01 -2.39
CA GLN A 69 -1.49 3.86 -3.38
C GLN A 69 -2.54 4.70 -2.67
N ARG A 70 -2.37 6.02 -2.69
CA ARG A 70 -3.29 6.98 -2.08
C ARG A 70 -4.03 7.76 -3.14
N TYR A 71 -5.33 7.96 -2.90
CA TYR A 71 -6.23 8.74 -3.73
C TYR A 71 -7.02 9.72 -2.86
N TYR A 72 -7.47 10.81 -3.45
CA TYR A 72 -8.18 11.88 -2.76
C TYR A 72 -9.51 12.21 -3.46
N PRO A 73 -10.46 11.27 -3.52
CA PRO A 73 -11.77 11.50 -4.10
C PRO A 73 -12.70 12.28 -3.16
N THR A 74 -13.81 12.75 -3.71
CA THR A 74 -14.86 13.40 -2.92
C THR A 74 -15.89 12.36 -2.46
N ALA A 75 -16.23 12.38 -1.19
CA ALA A 75 -17.24 11.52 -0.58
C ALA A 75 -18.66 11.92 -1.01
N VAL A 76 -19.45 10.95 -1.51
CA VAL A 76 -20.88 11.17 -1.84
C VAL A 76 -21.73 11.19 -0.57
N THR A 77 -21.36 10.36 0.40
CA THR A 77 -22.03 10.21 1.71
C THR A 77 -20.99 10.40 2.82
N SER A 78 -21.43 10.53 4.06
CA SER A 78 -20.49 10.51 5.20
C SER A 78 -19.73 9.20 5.23
N ILE A 79 -18.41 9.26 5.40
CA ILE A 79 -17.48 8.13 5.41
C ILE A 79 -16.76 8.15 6.75
N THR A 80 -16.66 6.97 7.36
CA THR A 80 -15.86 6.74 8.57
C THR A 80 -14.56 6.04 8.18
N ARG A 81 -13.46 6.39 8.84
CA ARG A 81 -12.16 5.73 8.67
C ARG A 81 -12.30 4.22 8.83
N GLY A 82 -11.66 3.45 7.94
CA GLY A 82 -11.73 1.98 7.89
C GLY A 82 -12.85 1.43 7.02
N GLN A 83 -13.79 2.23 6.58
CA GLN A 83 -14.81 1.76 5.64
C GLN A 83 -14.21 1.44 4.27
N ILE A 84 -14.71 0.34 3.68
CA ILE A 84 -14.39 -0.04 2.32
C ILE A 84 -15.20 0.81 1.36
N LEU A 85 -14.54 1.38 0.36
CA LEU A 85 -15.12 2.34 -0.57
C LEU A 85 -15.16 1.82 -2.00
N ARG A 86 -16.16 2.25 -2.75
CA ARG A 86 -16.32 2.05 -4.20
C ARG A 86 -16.27 3.37 -4.94
N LEU A 87 -15.92 3.32 -6.21
CA LEU A 87 -16.05 4.45 -7.13
C LEU A 87 -17.52 4.67 -7.50
N ARG A 88 -17.90 5.92 -7.68
CA ARG A 88 -19.26 6.38 -8.03
C ARG A 88 -19.25 7.23 -9.31
N PRO A 89 -18.91 6.64 -10.48
CA PRO A 89 -18.89 7.36 -11.74
C PRO A 89 -20.28 7.85 -12.17
N ASP A 90 -21.34 7.22 -11.65
CA ASP A 90 -22.76 7.59 -11.87
C ASP A 90 -23.15 8.96 -11.29
N VAL A 91 -22.44 9.43 -10.28
CA VAL A 91 -22.69 10.75 -9.64
C VAL A 91 -21.59 11.78 -9.93
N GLY A 92 -20.60 11.43 -10.76
CA GLY A 92 -19.54 12.32 -11.22
C GLY A 92 -18.14 11.73 -11.11
N ALA A 93 -17.20 12.39 -11.76
CA ALA A 93 -15.81 11.95 -11.74
C ALA A 93 -15.21 12.09 -10.34
N ASN A 94 -14.32 11.16 -9.98
CA ASN A 94 -13.59 11.14 -8.72
C ASN A 94 -14.49 11.20 -7.47
N ARG A 95 -15.59 10.42 -7.49
CA ARG A 95 -16.54 10.30 -6.39
C ARG A 95 -16.49 8.90 -5.78
N VAL A 96 -16.69 8.80 -4.46
CA VAL A 96 -16.70 7.54 -3.72
C VAL A 96 -17.85 7.49 -2.72
N SER A 97 -18.30 6.26 -2.45
CA SER A 97 -19.20 5.93 -1.34
C SER A 97 -18.81 4.57 -0.76
N GLN A 98 -19.50 4.12 0.28
CA GLN A 98 -19.29 2.79 0.85
C GLN A 98 -19.51 1.70 -0.21
N ALA A 99 -18.60 0.71 -0.23
CA ALA A 99 -18.73 -0.49 -1.04
C ALA A 99 -19.67 -1.50 -0.38
N ILE A 100 -20.27 -2.39 -1.18
CA ILE A 100 -21.20 -3.42 -0.70
C ILE A 100 -21.21 -4.62 -1.66
N ALA A 101 -21.22 -5.85 -1.15
CA ALA A 101 -21.12 -7.07 -1.94
C ALA A 101 -22.45 -7.51 -2.58
N THR A 102 -23.52 -6.74 -2.54
CA THR A 102 -24.84 -7.12 -3.06
C THR A 102 -25.00 -6.97 -4.57
N SER A 103 -24.01 -6.39 -5.26
CA SER A 103 -24.01 -6.25 -6.72
C SER A 103 -22.63 -5.89 -7.25
N ALA A 104 -22.38 -6.12 -8.53
CA ALA A 104 -21.15 -5.71 -9.21
C ALA A 104 -20.87 -4.19 -9.11
N ALA A 105 -21.91 -3.36 -9.11
CA ALA A 105 -21.77 -1.92 -8.93
C ALA A 105 -21.29 -1.52 -7.52
N GLY A 106 -21.36 -2.45 -6.55
CA GLY A 106 -20.89 -2.26 -5.18
C GLY A 106 -19.41 -2.54 -4.94
N MET A 107 -18.68 -2.93 -5.97
CA MET A 107 -17.28 -3.39 -5.93
C MET A 107 -16.34 -2.45 -5.20
N ALA A 108 -15.49 -3.01 -4.34
CA ALA A 108 -14.50 -2.26 -3.58
C ALA A 108 -13.39 -1.68 -4.47
N PHE A 109 -12.98 -0.46 -4.14
CA PHE A 109 -11.84 0.23 -4.73
C PHE A 109 -10.70 0.41 -3.74
N GLY A 110 -11.01 0.68 -2.47
CA GLY A 110 -10.01 0.93 -1.44
C GLY A 110 -10.64 1.10 -0.05
N VAL A 111 -9.83 1.53 0.90
CA VAL A 111 -10.19 1.76 2.31
C VAL A 111 -10.05 3.24 2.67
N ALA A 112 -11.00 3.79 3.39
CA ALA A 112 -10.93 5.16 3.91
C ALA A 112 -9.84 5.29 4.99
N ASN A 113 -8.89 6.19 4.79
CA ASN A 113 -7.88 6.55 5.79
C ASN A 113 -8.34 7.66 6.74
N THR A 114 -9.31 8.46 6.33
CA THR A 114 -9.87 9.56 7.13
C THR A 114 -11.38 9.45 7.23
N SER A 115 -11.97 10.02 8.30
CA SER A 115 -13.41 10.20 8.41
C SER A 115 -13.78 11.56 7.88
N VAL A 116 -14.83 11.64 7.03
CA VAL A 116 -15.28 12.89 6.40
C VAL A 116 -16.79 12.92 6.26
N GLY A 117 -17.36 14.14 6.20
CA GLY A 117 -18.75 14.34 5.82
C GLY A 117 -18.97 14.22 4.32
N ALA A 118 -20.23 14.14 3.90
CA ALA A 118 -20.62 14.19 2.49
C ALA A 118 -20.10 15.47 1.80
N GLY A 119 -19.60 15.37 0.60
CA GLY A 119 -19.03 16.46 -0.18
C GLY A 119 -17.56 16.80 0.13
N ALA A 120 -16.98 16.25 1.19
CA ALA A 120 -15.58 16.47 1.56
C ALA A 120 -14.64 15.49 0.85
N VAL A 121 -13.36 15.87 0.76
CA VAL A 121 -12.30 15.01 0.21
C VAL A 121 -11.88 13.98 1.24
N VAL A 122 -11.87 12.71 0.85
CA VAL A 122 -11.44 11.57 1.69
C VAL A 122 -10.11 11.02 1.17
N GLU A 123 -9.19 10.72 2.08
CA GLU A 123 -8.00 9.95 1.73
C GLU A 123 -8.35 8.46 1.67
N VAL A 124 -8.06 7.84 0.52
CA VAL A 124 -8.33 6.41 0.25
C VAL A 124 -7.03 5.69 -0.02
N ILE A 125 -6.84 4.54 0.61
CA ILE A 125 -5.74 3.61 0.35
C ILE A 125 -6.29 2.47 -0.52
N ALA A 126 -5.75 2.30 -1.73
CA ALA A 126 -6.21 1.27 -2.67
C ALA A 126 -5.35 0.01 -2.70
N GLY A 127 -4.18 0.03 -2.10
CA GLY A 127 -3.30 -1.13 -2.02
C GLY A 127 -2.14 -0.92 -1.06
N GLY A 128 -1.42 -2.01 -0.78
CA GLY A 128 -0.32 -2.00 0.16
C GLY A 128 -0.77 -2.19 1.62
N TYR A 129 0.05 -1.73 2.54
CA TYR A 129 -0.24 -1.82 3.97
C TYR A 129 -1.43 -0.94 4.34
N ALA A 130 -2.44 -1.55 4.93
CA ALA A 130 -3.58 -0.80 5.42
C ALA A 130 -3.50 -0.60 6.93
N LEU A 131 -3.75 0.61 7.28
CA LEU A 131 -4.22 1.22 8.51
C LEU A 131 -4.23 0.32 9.74
N THR A 132 -3.37 0.66 10.65
CA THR A 132 -3.54 0.32 12.06
C THR A 132 -4.82 0.98 12.58
N ASP A 133 -5.59 0.24 13.37
CA ASP A 133 -6.72 0.72 14.20
C ASP A 133 -7.97 1.24 13.46
N ALA A 134 -8.02 1.14 12.14
CA ALA A 134 -9.22 1.55 11.40
C ALA A 134 -10.26 0.43 11.27
N ILE A 135 -9.78 -0.82 11.17
CA ILE A 135 -10.62 -2.02 11.12
C ILE A 135 -10.19 -2.90 12.29
N GLY A 136 -11.03 -3.01 13.31
CA GLY A 136 -10.75 -3.83 14.49
C GLY A 136 -11.39 -5.21 14.46
N GLY A 137 -10.94 -6.10 15.36
CA GLY A 137 -11.54 -7.42 15.58
C GLY A 137 -11.24 -8.45 14.49
N MET A 138 -10.22 -8.23 13.66
CA MET A 138 -9.81 -9.18 12.65
C MET A 138 -9.07 -10.39 13.26
N LEU A 139 -9.20 -11.54 12.62
CA LEU A 139 -8.45 -12.76 12.96
C LEU A 139 -7.15 -12.79 12.15
N PRO A 140 -5.95 -12.76 12.79
CA PRO A 140 -4.68 -12.80 12.08
C PRO A 140 -4.56 -14.01 11.14
N GLY A 141 -3.94 -13.82 9.98
CA GLY A 141 -3.77 -14.87 8.96
C GLY A 141 -5.02 -15.15 8.12
N THR A 142 -6.13 -14.44 8.34
CA THR A 142 -7.40 -14.68 7.66
C THR A 142 -7.57 -13.77 6.45
N LEU A 143 -8.04 -14.33 5.34
CA LEU A 143 -8.48 -13.57 4.16
C LEU A 143 -9.86 -12.96 4.43
N TYR A 144 -10.00 -11.67 4.12
CA TYR A 144 -11.24 -10.93 4.23
C TYR A 144 -11.81 -10.56 2.86
N TYR A 145 -13.12 -10.58 2.78
CA TYR A 145 -13.92 -10.25 1.60
C TYR A 145 -14.74 -9.00 1.85
N LEU A 146 -15.18 -8.36 0.78
CA LEU A 146 -16.20 -7.32 0.83
C LEU A 146 -17.47 -7.89 1.45
N SER A 147 -18.05 -7.18 2.41
CA SER A 147 -19.27 -7.59 3.10
C SER A 147 -20.54 -7.16 2.38
N THR A 148 -21.63 -7.85 2.66
CA THR A 148 -23.00 -7.43 2.32
C THR A 148 -23.48 -6.26 3.21
N THR A 149 -22.74 -5.93 4.27
CA THR A 149 -22.93 -4.71 5.05
C THR A 149 -22.11 -3.57 4.43
N SER A 150 -22.74 -2.43 4.17
CA SER A 150 -22.12 -1.28 3.50
C SER A 150 -20.85 -0.79 4.21
N GLY A 151 -19.74 -0.72 3.48
CA GLY A 151 -18.45 -0.27 3.98
C GLY A 151 -17.71 -1.26 4.89
N ALA A 152 -18.24 -2.46 5.10
CA ALA A 152 -17.64 -3.46 6.00
C ALA A 152 -16.88 -4.55 5.23
N ILE A 153 -16.09 -5.34 5.98
CA ILE A 153 -15.45 -6.59 5.53
C ILE A 153 -16.02 -7.77 6.31
N GLN A 154 -15.87 -8.97 5.76
CA GLN A 154 -16.23 -10.23 6.43
C GLN A 154 -15.19 -11.32 6.13
N ASN A 155 -15.01 -12.24 7.07
CA ASN A 155 -14.10 -13.37 6.94
C ASN A 155 -14.72 -14.58 6.22
N LEU A 156 -16.03 -14.61 6.10
CA LEU A 156 -16.74 -15.64 5.34
C LEU A 156 -16.98 -15.15 3.91
N ARG A 157 -16.74 -16.03 2.95
CA ARG A 157 -17.03 -15.76 1.55
C ARG A 157 -18.56 -15.57 1.36
N PRO A 158 -19.01 -14.54 0.62
CA PRO A 158 -20.42 -14.43 0.21
C PRO A 158 -20.90 -15.68 -0.52
N VAL A 159 -22.15 -16.08 -0.31
CA VAL A 159 -22.69 -17.35 -0.85
C VAL A 159 -24.07 -17.21 -1.49
N ASN A 160 -24.74 -16.06 -1.36
CA ASN A 160 -26.10 -15.89 -1.88
C ASN A 160 -26.09 -15.46 -3.36
N PRO A 161 -27.10 -15.88 -4.16
CA PRO A 161 -27.24 -15.42 -5.54
C PRO A 161 -27.30 -13.88 -5.63
N GLY A 162 -26.56 -13.31 -6.60
CA GLY A 162 -26.47 -11.87 -6.81
C GLY A 162 -25.39 -11.16 -5.98
N GLU A 163 -24.82 -11.82 -4.97
CA GLU A 163 -23.68 -11.30 -4.24
C GLU A 163 -22.38 -11.40 -5.07
N ILE A 164 -21.42 -10.52 -4.78
CA ILE A 164 -20.10 -10.60 -5.38
C ILE A 164 -19.08 -11.10 -4.35
N ILE A 165 -18.17 -11.95 -4.81
CA ILE A 165 -17.02 -12.41 -4.06
C ILE A 165 -15.83 -11.56 -4.50
N GLN A 166 -15.43 -10.62 -3.66
CA GLN A 166 -14.26 -9.78 -3.90
C GLN A 166 -13.34 -9.83 -2.68
N PRO A 167 -12.13 -10.42 -2.80
CA PRO A 167 -11.11 -10.34 -1.77
C PRO A 167 -10.68 -8.88 -1.55
N VAL A 168 -10.52 -8.49 -0.29
CA VAL A 168 -10.08 -7.15 0.13
C VAL A 168 -8.66 -7.19 0.66
N GLY A 169 -8.28 -8.22 1.41
CA GLY A 169 -6.94 -8.35 1.96
C GLY A 169 -6.81 -9.40 3.05
N TRP A 170 -5.60 -9.50 3.59
CA TRP A 170 -5.23 -10.45 4.64
C TRP A 170 -5.01 -9.73 5.96
N ALA A 171 -5.62 -10.20 7.04
CA ALA A 171 -5.35 -9.69 8.37
C ALA A 171 -3.94 -10.13 8.83
N LEU A 172 -3.08 -9.18 9.15
CA LEU A 172 -1.75 -9.42 9.73
C LEU A 172 -1.85 -9.52 11.26
N THR A 173 -2.66 -8.65 11.86
CA THR A 173 -2.98 -8.62 13.28
C THR A 173 -4.49 -8.40 13.45
N SER A 174 -4.97 -8.25 14.68
CA SER A 174 -6.38 -7.92 14.95
C SER A 174 -6.79 -6.52 14.45
N THR A 175 -5.83 -5.66 14.11
CA THR A 175 -6.07 -4.26 13.70
C THR A 175 -5.31 -3.85 12.43
N GLN A 176 -4.47 -4.72 11.87
CA GLN A 176 -3.66 -4.45 10.68
C GLN A 176 -4.02 -5.42 9.56
N MET A 177 -4.17 -4.91 8.36
CA MET A 177 -4.47 -5.69 7.16
C MET A 177 -3.46 -5.39 6.05
N LEU A 178 -2.99 -6.42 5.37
CA LEU A 178 -2.36 -6.27 4.06
C LEU A 178 -3.48 -6.07 3.04
N LEU A 179 -3.70 -4.84 2.64
CA LEU A 179 -4.74 -4.48 1.69
C LEU A 179 -4.33 -4.92 0.28
N ALA A 180 -5.16 -5.74 -0.34
CA ALA A 180 -4.99 -6.25 -1.69
C ALA A 180 -6.37 -6.34 -2.36
N VAL A 181 -7.00 -5.17 -2.56
CA VAL A 181 -8.31 -5.11 -3.20
C VAL A 181 -8.20 -5.64 -4.62
N SER A 182 -8.86 -6.79 -4.87
CA SER A 182 -8.86 -7.38 -6.20
C SER A 182 -9.67 -6.51 -7.17
N PRO A 183 -9.13 -6.18 -8.36
CA PRO A 183 -9.91 -5.57 -9.43
C PRO A 183 -10.90 -6.56 -10.06
N TYR A 184 -10.79 -7.83 -9.71
CA TYR A 184 -11.65 -8.90 -10.18
C TYR A 184 -12.58 -9.37 -9.07
N TYR A 185 -13.79 -9.72 -9.44
CA TYR A 185 -14.79 -10.31 -8.56
C TYR A 185 -15.47 -11.48 -9.27
N GLN A 186 -16.06 -12.37 -8.51
CA GLN A 186 -16.98 -13.40 -9.00
C GLN A 186 -18.39 -13.02 -8.55
N GLN A 187 -19.33 -13.00 -9.47
CA GLN A 187 -20.75 -12.86 -9.15
C GLN A 187 -21.38 -14.26 -9.03
N LEU A 188 -22.18 -14.45 -8.00
CA LEU A 188 -22.89 -15.72 -7.71
C LEU A 188 -24.25 -15.78 -8.40
#